data_b5d48012bfa742c276611d2ba6cb4d04
#
_entry.id   b5d48012bfa742c276611d2ba6cb4d04
#
_cell.length_a   1.000
_cell.length_b   1.000
_cell.length_c   1.000
_cell.angle_alpha   90.00
_cell.angle_beta   90.00
_cell.angle_gamma   90.00
#
_symmetry.space_group_name_H-M   'P 1'
#
loop_
_entity.id
_entity.type
_entity.pdbx_description
1 polymer ?
#
loop_
_entity_poly.entity_id
_entity_poly.type
_entity_poly.pdbx_seq_one_letter_code
_entity_poly.pdbx_strand_id
1 'polypeptide(L)'
;MGRTPWSALFFARIPGRLANYSDVTLYLRRLPHDYETEQPVFLTWRLYDSLPPDRAFPTAALASGQAFVAMDRLLDEARAGAFHLRQPAVADMIVEAIQYNGNILGHYASHAFVVMPNHVHLLATPAVALPKLTKSLKGITAKRAYAMLALTGRSFWQEESYDHLVRHAREFEKIRNYIEGNPVRAGLVKEASEYRWSSAGWLMTQGATGGSPADQGVRPTSAV
;
A
#
# COMPACT_ATOMS: atom_id res chain seq x y z
N MET A 1 12.88 2.70 35.98
CA MET A 1 11.57 2.37 35.38
C MET A 1 11.81 2.01 33.92
N GLY A 2 11.87 0.71 33.66
CA GLY A 2 12.30 0.14 32.39
C GLY A 2 11.18 0.22 31.34
N ARG A 3 11.51 0.76 30.18
CA ARG A 3 10.67 0.70 28.99
C ARG A 3 10.80 -0.71 28.39
N THR A 4 9.74 -1.48 28.42
CA THR A 4 9.64 -2.76 27.72
C THR A 4 9.75 -2.56 26.22
N PRO A 5 10.64 -3.29 25.52
CA PRO A 5 10.70 -3.26 24.06
C PRO A 5 9.46 -3.94 23.47
N TRP A 6 8.89 -3.31 22.51
CA TRP A 6 7.65 -3.61 21.81
C TRP A 6 7.56 -4.97 21.09
N SER A 7 8.63 -5.69 21.04
CA SER A 7 8.78 -6.93 20.30
C SER A 7 8.32 -8.21 21.02
N ALA A 8 8.03 -8.14 22.32
CA ALA A 8 7.86 -9.35 23.13
C ALA A 8 6.41 -9.87 23.25
N LEU A 9 5.39 -9.06 22.92
CA LEU A 9 3.98 -9.43 23.14
C LEU A 9 3.27 -10.08 21.95
N PHE A 10 3.86 -10.04 20.74
CA PHE A 10 3.19 -10.54 19.54
C PHE A 10 3.58 -11.98 19.14
N PHE A 11 4.57 -12.60 19.80
CA PHE A 11 5.08 -13.91 19.40
C PHE A 11 5.10 -14.96 20.52
N ALA A 12 4.15 -14.91 21.44
CA ALA A 12 4.04 -15.92 22.48
C ALA A 12 3.34 -17.20 21.98
N ARG A 13 4.14 -18.20 21.67
CA ARG A 13 3.89 -19.64 21.72
C ARG A 13 2.91 -20.26 20.73
N ILE A 14 3.47 -20.82 19.67
CA ILE A 14 2.97 -22.06 19.08
C ILE A 14 4.12 -23.08 19.13
N PRO A 15 4.00 -24.21 19.86
CA PRO A 15 5.03 -25.23 19.87
C PRO A 15 4.97 -26.08 18.59
N GLY A 16 6.10 -26.21 17.89
CA GLY A 16 6.47 -27.41 17.20
C GLY A 16 5.80 -27.77 15.88
N ARG A 17 5.53 -26.79 14.96
CA ARG A 17 5.29 -27.10 13.55
C ARG A 17 6.12 -26.19 12.66
N LEU A 18 6.81 -26.77 11.68
CA LEU A 18 7.37 -26.04 10.55
C LEU A 18 6.19 -25.34 9.86
N ALA A 19 6.16 -24.01 9.92
CA ALA A 19 5.08 -23.23 9.34
C ALA A 19 5.18 -23.30 7.82
N ASN A 20 4.23 -23.97 7.19
CA ASN A 20 4.01 -23.89 5.77
C ASN A 20 3.52 -22.46 5.41
N TYR A 21 3.65 -22.06 4.15
CA TYR A 21 3.17 -20.77 3.62
C TYR A 21 1.70 -20.45 4.03
N SER A 22 0.85 -21.48 4.16
CA SER A 22 -0.50 -21.41 4.71
C SER A 22 -0.55 -20.96 6.18
N ASP A 23 0.46 -21.28 6.97
CA ASP A 23 0.50 -20.95 8.41
C ASP A 23 0.86 -19.48 8.64
N VAL A 24 1.65 -18.87 7.76
CA VAL A 24 1.93 -17.42 7.79
C VAL A 24 0.68 -16.63 7.47
N THR A 25 -0.09 -17.07 6.50
CA THR A 25 -1.37 -16.49 6.12
C THR A 25 -2.38 -16.57 7.27
N LEU A 26 -2.47 -17.71 7.95
CA LEU A 26 -3.32 -17.93 9.13
C LEU A 26 -2.91 -17.07 10.33
N TYR A 27 -1.61 -16.83 10.52
CA TYR A 27 -1.09 -15.98 11.59
C TYR A 27 -1.47 -14.52 11.43
N LEU A 28 -1.36 -13.97 10.23
CA LEU A 28 -1.77 -12.61 9.90
C LEU A 28 -3.29 -12.39 10.05
N ARG A 29 -4.09 -13.42 9.78
CA ARG A 29 -5.56 -13.40 9.91
C ARG A 29 -6.07 -13.31 11.35
N ARG A 30 -5.25 -13.67 12.34
CA ARG A 30 -5.64 -13.72 13.76
C ARG A 30 -5.28 -12.49 14.56
N LEU A 31 -4.67 -11.49 13.95
CA LEU A 31 -4.44 -10.21 14.62
C LEU A 31 -5.78 -9.48 14.73
N PRO A 32 -6.19 -9.06 15.94
CA PRO A 32 -7.39 -8.26 16.09
C PRO A 32 -7.17 -6.93 15.35
N HIS A 33 -7.96 -6.69 14.30
CA HIS A 33 -8.01 -5.44 13.55
C HIS A 33 -8.84 -4.39 14.30
N ASP A 34 -8.62 -4.26 15.59
CA ASP A 34 -9.32 -3.31 16.45
C ASP A 34 -8.54 -1.99 16.46
N TYR A 35 -8.49 -1.36 15.27
CA TYR A 35 -7.90 -0.04 15.13
C TYR A 35 -8.97 1.01 15.37
N GLU A 36 -8.69 1.91 16.28
CA GLU A 36 -9.45 3.14 16.40
C GLU A 36 -9.34 3.93 15.08
N THR A 37 -10.46 4.41 14.58
CA THR A 37 -10.48 5.40 13.50
C THR A 37 -9.68 6.63 13.96
N GLU A 38 -9.04 7.35 13.00
CA GLU A 38 -8.23 8.55 13.24
C GLU A 38 -6.76 8.33 13.65
N GLN A 39 -6.28 7.09 13.70
CA GLN A 39 -4.85 6.82 13.85
C GLN A 39 -4.22 6.41 12.52
N PRO A 40 -3.04 6.93 12.15
CA PRO A 40 -2.38 6.55 10.91
C PRO A 40 -2.04 5.06 10.88
N VAL A 41 -2.32 4.42 9.75
CA VAL A 41 -2.05 3.00 9.49
C VAL A 41 -1.22 2.85 8.24
N PHE A 42 -0.21 2.02 8.30
CA PHE A 42 0.54 1.57 7.14
C PHE A 42 -0.05 0.26 6.64
N LEU A 43 -0.46 0.24 5.39
CA LEU A 43 -1.09 -0.89 4.72
C LEU A 43 -0.22 -1.38 3.57
N THR A 44 -0.12 -2.72 3.42
CA THR A 44 0.48 -3.35 2.24
C THR A 44 -0.41 -4.50 1.78
N TRP A 45 -0.69 -4.53 0.48
CA TRP A 45 -1.34 -5.67 -0.16
C TRP A 45 -0.67 -5.99 -1.48
N ARG A 46 -0.69 -7.26 -1.86
CA ARG A 46 0.05 -7.78 -3.00
C ARG A 46 -0.82 -8.58 -3.95
N LEU A 47 -0.35 -8.73 -5.18
CA LEU A 47 -0.99 -9.62 -6.14
C LEU A 47 -0.98 -11.08 -5.65
N TYR A 48 -2.03 -11.81 -5.99
CA TYR A 48 -2.03 -13.25 -5.88
C TYR A 48 -0.87 -13.82 -6.72
N ASP A 49 -0.20 -14.85 -6.24
CA ASP A 49 1.00 -15.44 -6.89
C ASP A 49 2.18 -14.48 -7.11
N SER A 50 2.28 -13.39 -6.37
CA SER A 50 3.42 -12.45 -6.46
C SER A 50 4.70 -12.96 -5.80
N LEU A 51 4.62 -14.01 -4.99
CA LEU A 51 5.75 -14.68 -4.35
C LEU A 51 5.80 -16.16 -4.76
N PRO A 52 6.99 -16.74 -4.96
CA PRO A 52 7.15 -18.16 -5.24
C PRO A 52 6.58 -19.01 -4.11
N PRO A 53 5.86 -20.12 -4.42
CA PRO A 53 5.21 -20.96 -3.42
C PRO A 53 6.18 -21.73 -2.50
N ASP A 54 7.43 -21.87 -2.92
CA ASP A 54 8.49 -22.64 -2.24
C ASP A 54 9.41 -21.79 -1.35
N ARG A 55 9.21 -20.47 -1.28
CA ARG A 55 9.97 -19.63 -0.35
C ARG A 55 9.36 -19.65 1.03
N ALA A 56 9.98 -20.41 1.93
CA ALA A 56 9.70 -20.35 3.35
C ALA A 56 10.12 -18.97 3.91
N PHE A 57 9.17 -18.26 4.51
CA PHE A 57 9.50 -17.06 5.28
C PHE A 57 10.25 -17.46 6.56
N PRO A 58 11.29 -16.74 6.95
CA PRO A 58 11.94 -16.92 8.24
C PRO A 58 11.03 -16.34 9.34
N THR A 59 9.91 -17.00 9.63
CA THR A 59 8.84 -16.50 10.49
C THR A 59 9.07 -16.70 11.98
N ALA A 60 9.93 -17.62 12.36
CA ALA A 60 10.05 -18.01 13.77
C ALA A 60 10.99 -17.14 14.61
N ALA A 61 11.81 -16.26 13.99
CA ALA A 61 12.89 -15.54 14.67
C ALA A 61 12.85 -14.00 14.50
N LEU A 62 11.96 -13.45 13.68
CA LEU A 62 11.96 -12.04 13.37
C LEU A 62 10.83 -11.27 14.09
N ALA A 63 11.13 -10.08 14.61
CA ALA A 63 10.09 -9.13 15.02
C ALA A 63 9.22 -8.74 13.81
N SER A 64 7.94 -8.40 14.03
CA SER A 64 6.95 -8.16 12.94
C SER A 64 7.44 -7.16 11.87
N GLY A 65 8.11 -6.08 12.29
CA GLY A 65 8.70 -5.11 11.37
C GLY A 65 9.87 -5.66 10.55
N GLN A 66 10.67 -6.57 11.10
CA GLN A 66 11.77 -7.23 10.37
C GLN A 66 11.22 -8.27 9.38
N ALA A 67 10.19 -9.01 9.77
CA ALA A 67 9.50 -9.96 8.90
C ALA A 67 8.85 -9.23 7.71
N PHE A 68 8.22 -8.06 7.97
CA PHE A 68 7.68 -7.21 6.92
C PHE A 68 8.77 -6.76 5.93
N VAL A 69 9.88 -6.18 6.41
CA VAL A 69 10.98 -5.71 5.55
C VAL A 69 11.56 -6.86 4.72
N ALA A 70 11.70 -8.06 5.30
CA ALA A 70 12.18 -9.23 4.58
C ALA A 70 11.19 -9.67 3.48
N MET A 71 9.88 -9.65 3.76
CA MET A 71 8.84 -9.96 2.78
C MET A 71 8.82 -8.93 1.64
N ASP A 72 8.90 -7.66 1.97
CA ASP A 72 8.87 -6.57 1.01
C ASP A 72 10.07 -6.63 0.06
N ARG A 73 11.26 -6.88 0.61
CA ARG A 73 12.46 -7.13 -0.19
C ARG A 73 12.29 -8.31 -1.16
N LEU A 74 11.63 -9.39 -0.74
CA LEU A 74 11.34 -10.52 -1.62
C LEU A 74 10.39 -10.13 -2.75
N LEU A 75 9.43 -9.23 -2.51
CA LEU A 75 8.54 -8.68 -3.54
C LEU A 75 9.29 -7.79 -4.52
N ASP A 76 10.21 -6.95 -4.04
CA ASP A 76 11.05 -6.09 -4.87
C ASP A 76 12.05 -6.88 -5.73
N GLU A 77 12.66 -7.93 -5.17
CA GLU A 77 13.62 -8.81 -5.85
C GLU A 77 12.95 -9.90 -6.70
N ALA A 78 11.61 -10.05 -6.64
CA ALA A 78 10.90 -11.09 -7.35
C ALA A 78 11.09 -10.97 -8.88
N ARG A 79 11.50 -12.06 -9.51
CA ARG A 79 11.70 -12.18 -10.97
C ARG A 79 10.68 -13.10 -11.63
N ALA A 80 9.83 -13.75 -10.83
CA ALA A 80 8.77 -14.64 -11.26
C ALA A 80 7.48 -14.34 -10.46
N GLY A 81 6.33 -14.76 -10.98
CA GLY A 81 5.03 -14.52 -10.38
C GLY A 81 4.23 -13.44 -11.11
N ALA A 82 3.18 -12.95 -10.44
CA ALA A 82 2.29 -11.94 -11.02
C ALA A 82 2.88 -10.53 -10.92
N PHE A 83 2.97 -9.83 -12.07
CA PHE A 83 3.44 -8.44 -12.18
C PHE A 83 2.45 -7.57 -12.94
N HIS A 84 1.16 -7.79 -12.77
CA HIS A 84 0.12 -7.08 -13.52
C HIS A 84 0.17 -5.56 -13.33
N LEU A 85 0.70 -5.08 -12.18
CA LEU A 85 0.82 -3.65 -11.90
C LEU A 85 1.97 -2.97 -12.67
N ARG A 86 2.79 -3.71 -13.43
CA ARG A 86 3.73 -3.14 -14.40
C ARG A 86 3.04 -2.52 -15.61
N GLN A 87 1.81 -2.94 -15.90
CA GLN A 87 1.04 -2.38 -17.01
C GLN A 87 0.55 -0.98 -16.62
N PRO A 88 0.92 0.08 -17.36
CA PRO A 88 0.57 1.46 -17.01
C PRO A 88 -0.91 1.66 -16.75
N ALA A 89 -1.77 1.12 -17.59
CA ALA A 89 -3.22 1.26 -17.45
C ALA A 89 -3.75 0.62 -16.14
N VAL A 90 -3.14 -0.50 -15.69
CA VAL A 90 -3.52 -1.14 -14.42
C VAL A 90 -3.03 -0.33 -13.24
N ALA A 91 -1.77 0.15 -13.28
CA ALA A 91 -1.22 1.00 -12.22
C ALA A 91 -1.98 2.33 -12.11
N ASP A 92 -2.31 2.97 -13.23
CA ASP A 92 -3.15 4.20 -13.26
C ASP A 92 -4.51 3.93 -12.61
N MET A 93 -5.17 2.83 -12.93
CA MET A 93 -6.44 2.41 -12.34
C MET A 93 -6.36 2.22 -10.81
N ILE A 94 -5.23 1.68 -10.31
CA ILE A 94 -5.01 1.54 -8.86
C ILE A 94 -4.84 2.91 -8.20
N VAL A 95 -4.03 3.81 -8.80
CA VAL A 95 -3.85 5.18 -8.29
C VAL A 95 -5.19 5.91 -8.25
N GLU A 96 -5.99 5.85 -9.33
CA GLU A 96 -7.34 6.42 -9.36
C GLU A 96 -8.23 5.89 -8.22
N ALA A 97 -8.19 4.58 -7.98
CA ALA A 97 -8.99 3.98 -6.91
C ALA A 97 -8.52 4.44 -5.51
N ILE A 98 -7.21 4.59 -5.28
CA ILE A 98 -6.67 5.16 -4.05
C ILE A 98 -7.18 6.59 -3.88
N GLN A 99 -7.04 7.44 -4.89
CA GLN A 99 -7.48 8.84 -4.83
C GLN A 99 -9.00 8.97 -4.67
N TYR A 100 -9.77 8.16 -5.37
CA TYR A 100 -11.23 8.17 -5.26
C TYR A 100 -11.71 7.78 -3.87
N ASN A 101 -11.13 6.73 -3.28
CA ASN A 101 -11.49 6.30 -1.92
C ASN A 101 -11.12 7.33 -0.85
N GLY A 102 -9.97 8.02 -1.00
CA GLY A 102 -9.57 9.07 -0.07
C GLY A 102 -10.37 10.36 -0.28
N ASN A 103 -10.35 10.91 -1.47
CA ASN A 103 -10.80 12.28 -1.75
C ASN A 103 -12.32 12.38 -1.98
N ILE A 104 -12.95 11.34 -2.57
CA ILE A 104 -14.38 11.38 -2.93
C ILE A 104 -15.22 10.62 -1.93
N LEU A 105 -14.83 9.39 -1.55
CA LEU A 105 -15.57 8.61 -0.56
C LEU A 105 -15.27 9.00 0.88
N GLY A 106 -14.17 9.74 1.12
CA GLY A 106 -13.75 10.14 2.46
C GLY A 106 -13.42 8.97 3.39
N HIS A 107 -13.00 7.84 2.83
CA HIS A 107 -12.71 6.65 3.64
C HIS A 107 -11.44 6.80 4.47
N TYR A 108 -10.54 7.69 4.06
CA TYR A 108 -9.29 8.00 4.76
C TYR A 108 -8.65 9.30 4.26
N ALA A 109 -7.78 9.89 5.07
CA ALA A 109 -6.80 10.88 4.63
C ALA A 109 -5.54 10.16 4.15
N SER A 110 -5.15 10.33 2.87
CA SER A 110 -3.94 9.72 2.30
C SER A 110 -2.71 10.57 2.62
N HIS A 111 -1.63 9.93 3.09
CA HIS A 111 -0.37 10.60 3.42
C HIS A 111 0.77 10.22 2.49
N ALA A 112 0.86 8.93 2.12
CA ALA A 112 1.80 8.44 1.13
C ALA A 112 1.27 7.14 0.51
N PHE A 113 1.61 6.91 -0.76
CA PHE A 113 1.32 5.65 -1.43
C PHE A 113 2.36 5.35 -2.52
N VAL A 114 2.46 4.08 -2.87
CA VAL A 114 3.18 3.62 -4.07
C VAL A 114 2.55 2.35 -4.62
N VAL A 115 2.40 2.29 -5.94
CA VAL A 115 1.96 1.11 -6.68
C VAL A 115 3.20 0.48 -7.31
N MET A 116 3.74 -0.55 -6.68
CA MET A 116 4.88 -1.31 -7.16
C MET A 116 4.43 -2.37 -8.17
N PRO A 117 5.33 -3.01 -8.93
CA PRO A 117 4.99 -3.98 -9.97
C PRO A 117 4.06 -5.13 -9.55
N ASN A 118 4.05 -5.52 -8.29
CA ASN A 118 3.34 -6.69 -7.74
C ASN A 118 2.68 -6.47 -6.38
N HIS A 119 2.81 -5.28 -5.79
CA HIS A 119 2.21 -4.90 -4.50
C HIS A 119 1.97 -3.40 -4.40
N VAL A 120 1.26 -2.99 -3.36
CA VAL A 120 0.92 -1.59 -3.09
C VAL A 120 1.17 -1.28 -1.63
N HIS A 121 1.73 -0.11 -1.35
CA HIS A 121 1.81 0.47 -0.01
C HIS A 121 0.93 1.70 0.09
N LEU A 122 0.31 1.89 1.24
CA LEU A 122 -0.50 3.05 1.58
C LEU A 122 -0.29 3.42 3.05
N LEU A 123 0.09 4.66 3.31
CA LEU A 123 0.03 5.29 4.62
C LEU A 123 -1.18 6.21 4.65
N ALA A 124 -2.13 5.93 5.51
CA ALA A 124 -3.39 6.67 5.59
C ALA A 124 -3.93 6.74 7.02
N THR A 125 -4.71 7.79 7.31
CA THR A 125 -5.52 7.87 8.53
C THR A 125 -6.96 7.48 8.18
N PRO A 126 -7.44 6.28 8.59
CA PRO A 126 -8.79 5.82 8.28
C PRO A 126 -9.88 6.66 8.94
N ALA A 127 -10.92 7.00 8.18
CA ALA A 127 -12.18 7.55 8.66
C ALA A 127 -13.30 6.48 8.75
N VAL A 128 -13.01 5.27 8.27
CA VAL A 128 -13.90 4.10 8.36
C VAL A 128 -13.13 2.91 8.88
N ALA A 129 -13.83 1.88 9.38
CA ALA A 129 -13.19 0.65 9.84
C ALA A 129 -12.27 0.04 8.77
N LEU A 130 -11.07 -0.39 9.17
CA LEU A 130 -10.03 -0.89 8.28
C LEU A 130 -10.49 -2.03 7.35
N PRO A 131 -11.31 -3.00 7.79
CA PRO A 131 -11.87 -4.02 6.90
C PRO A 131 -12.75 -3.45 5.78
N LYS A 132 -13.50 -2.36 6.06
CA LYS A 132 -14.33 -1.67 5.05
C LYS A 132 -13.44 -0.98 4.03
N LEU A 133 -12.38 -0.31 4.48
CA LEU A 133 -11.40 0.37 3.62
C LEU A 133 -10.71 -0.62 2.69
N THR A 134 -10.12 -1.68 3.24
CA THR A 134 -9.39 -2.71 2.47
C THR A 134 -10.31 -3.45 1.49
N LYS A 135 -11.54 -3.78 1.92
CA LYS A 135 -12.55 -4.40 1.04
C LYS A 135 -12.94 -3.47 -0.12
N SER A 136 -13.11 -2.18 0.14
CA SER A 136 -13.42 -1.18 -0.90
C SER A 136 -12.30 -1.10 -1.93
N LEU A 137 -11.04 -0.89 -1.51
CA LEU A 137 -9.89 -0.78 -2.39
C LEU A 137 -9.64 -2.07 -3.19
N LYS A 138 -9.52 -3.21 -2.50
CA LYS A 138 -9.22 -4.49 -3.15
C LYS A 138 -10.37 -4.96 -4.04
N GLY A 139 -11.63 -4.75 -3.63
CA GLY A 139 -12.79 -5.18 -4.39
C GLY A 139 -12.96 -4.43 -5.71
N ILE A 140 -12.93 -3.09 -5.68
CA ILE A 140 -13.10 -2.28 -6.90
C ILE A 140 -11.93 -2.47 -7.88
N THR A 141 -10.70 -2.52 -7.37
CA THR A 141 -9.52 -2.68 -8.21
C THR A 141 -9.43 -4.09 -8.81
N ALA A 142 -9.76 -5.14 -8.08
CA ALA A 142 -9.86 -6.49 -8.62
C ALA A 142 -10.92 -6.58 -9.74
N LYS A 143 -12.13 -6.03 -9.51
CA LYS A 143 -13.19 -6.03 -10.53
C LYS A 143 -12.75 -5.34 -11.81
N ARG A 144 -12.12 -4.16 -11.71
CA ARG A 144 -11.62 -3.42 -12.88
C ARG A 144 -10.46 -4.16 -13.55
N ALA A 145 -9.53 -4.73 -12.79
CA ALA A 145 -8.40 -5.49 -13.32
C ALA A 145 -8.84 -6.75 -14.06
N TYR A 146 -9.87 -7.48 -13.59
CA TYR A 146 -10.43 -8.62 -14.31
C TYR A 146 -10.92 -8.23 -15.70
N ALA A 147 -11.63 -7.11 -15.82
CA ALA A 147 -12.11 -6.62 -17.11
C ALA A 147 -10.95 -6.19 -18.03
N MET A 148 -9.95 -5.48 -17.49
CA MET A 148 -8.81 -4.96 -18.25
C MET A 148 -7.86 -6.05 -18.75
N LEU A 149 -7.66 -7.11 -17.95
CA LEU A 149 -6.66 -8.15 -18.19
C LEU A 149 -7.28 -9.45 -18.72
N ALA A 150 -8.60 -9.50 -18.91
CA ALA A 150 -9.37 -10.70 -19.27
C ALA A 150 -9.04 -11.91 -18.35
N LEU A 151 -8.80 -11.64 -17.06
CA LEU A 151 -8.48 -12.68 -16.09
C LEU A 151 -9.76 -13.41 -15.66
N THR A 152 -9.68 -14.74 -15.58
CA THR A 152 -10.76 -15.59 -15.09
C THR A 152 -10.21 -16.66 -14.14
N GLY A 153 -11.03 -17.06 -13.15
CA GLY A 153 -10.77 -18.25 -12.33
C GLY A 153 -9.65 -18.13 -11.28
N ARG A 154 -9.03 -16.95 -11.12
CA ARG A 154 -7.97 -16.70 -10.11
C ARG A 154 -8.22 -15.42 -9.36
N SER A 155 -7.78 -15.34 -8.10
CA SER A 155 -7.79 -14.09 -7.35
C SER A 155 -6.81 -13.09 -7.94
N PHE A 156 -7.19 -11.81 -8.00
CA PHE A 156 -6.27 -10.73 -8.40
C PHE A 156 -5.34 -10.34 -7.25
N TRP A 157 -5.91 -10.14 -6.06
CA TRP A 157 -5.17 -9.84 -4.85
C TRP A 157 -5.02 -11.07 -3.98
N GLN A 158 -3.87 -11.18 -3.31
CA GLN A 158 -3.73 -12.08 -2.17
C GLN A 158 -4.78 -11.71 -1.12
N GLU A 159 -5.40 -12.69 -0.48
CA GLU A 159 -6.48 -12.46 0.49
C GLU A 159 -6.00 -11.60 1.65
N GLU A 160 -4.84 -11.92 2.19
CA GLU A 160 -4.24 -11.22 3.32
C GLU A 160 -3.63 -9.87 2.91
N SER A 161 -3.62 -8.94 3.86
CA SER A 161 -2.93 -7.66 3.80
C SER A 161 -2.09 -7.51 5.06
N TYR A 162 -0.96 -6.84 4.95
CA TYR A 162 -0.21 -6.41 6.13
C TYR A 162 -0.71 -5.03 6.54
N ASP A 163 -0.89 -4.84 7.84
CA ASP A 163 -1.25 -3.57 8.44
C ASP A 163 -0.42 -3.32 9.70
N HIS A 164 -0.07 -2.07 9.92
CA HIS A 164 0.71 -1.63 11.06
C HIS A 164 0.25 -0.26 11.54
N LEU A 165 -0.12 -0.18 12.82
CA LEU A 165 -0.55 1.07 13.45
C LEU A 165 0.67 1.97 13.71
N VAL A 166 0.62 3.19 13.21
CA VAL A 166 1.68 4.19 13.39
C VAL A 166 1.41 4.98 14.66
N ARG A 167 2.36 5.00 15.59
CA ARG A 167 2.12 5.46 16.95
C ARG A 167 2.76 6.78 17.32
N HIS A 168 3.71 7.27 16.51
CA HIS A 168 4.41 8.52 16.78
C HIS A 168 4.95 9.15 15.48
N ALA A 169 5.15 10.47 15.49
CA ALA A 169 5.55 11.24 14.32
C ALA A 169 6.86 10.75 13.65
N ARG A 170 7.85 10.32 14.43
CA ARG A 170 9.12 9.81 13.88
C ARG A 170 8.92 8.51 13.07
N GLU A 171 8.02 7.64 13.50
CA GLU A 171 7.66 6.42 12.78
C GLU A 171 6.87 6.75 11.52
N PHE A 172 5.95 7.70 11.60
CA PHE A 172 5.20 8.21 10.47
C PHE A 172 6.12 8.69 9.35
N GLU A 173 7.08 9.57 9.65
CA GLU A 173 8.03 10.07 8.66
C GLU A 173 8.94 8.96 8.11
N LYS A 174 9.35 8.02 8.94
CA LYS A 174 10.13 6.86 8.50
C LYS A 174 9.35 6.01 7.50
N ILE A 175 8.07 5.73 7.75
CA ILE A 175 7.21 4.94 6.87
C ILE A 175 6.91 5.71 5.58
N ARG A 176 6.61 7.01 5.67
CA ARG A 176 6.41 7.85 4.50
C ARG A 176 7.62 7.81 3.56
N ASN A 177 8.81 8.10 4.09
CA ASN A 177 10.06 8.04 3.32
C ASN A 177 10.34 6.63 2.78
N TYR A 178 9.95 5.59 3.53
CA TYR A 178 10.05 4.21 3.08
C TYR A 178 9.17 3.96 1.86
N ILE A 179 7.91 4.38 1.87
CA ILE A 179 6.95 4.22 0.76
C ILE A 179 7.45 4.98 -0.47
N GLU A 180 7.76 6.27 -0.32
CA GLU A 180 8.19 7.13 -1.43
C GLU A 180 9.53 6.73 -2.02
N GLY A 181 10.45 6.22 -1.21
CA GLY A 181 11.76 5.72 -1.64
C GLY A 181 11.75 4.28 -2.18
N ASN A 182 10.62 3.57 -2.13
CA ASN A 182 10.54 2.17 -2.55
C ASN A 182 10.94 1.95 -4.03
N PRO A 183 10.48 2.75 -5.00
CA PRO A 183 10.85 2.58 -6.40
C PRO A 183 12.36 2.75 -6.67
N VAL A 184 13.02 3.62 -5.90
CA VAL A 184 14.47 3.82 -5.99
C VAL A 184 15.21 2.59 -5.45
N ARG A 185 14.78 2.07 -4.28
CA ARG A 185 15.38 0.85 -3.70
C ARG A 185 15.22 -0.38 -4.60
N ALA A 186 14.08 -0.48 -5.29
CA ALA A 186 13.80 -1.55 -6.26
C ALA A 186 14.52 -1.33 -7.61
N GLY A 187 15.25 -0.22 -7.78
CA GLY A 187 15.97 0.08 -9.01
C GLY A 187 15.07 0.42 -10.21
N LEU A 188 13.83 0.84 -9.97
CA LEU A 188 12.87 1.18 -11.03
C LEU A 188 13.11 2.59 -11.58
N VAL A 189 13.56 3.50 -10.74
CA VAL A 189 13.90 4.90 -11.05
C VAL A 189 15.14 5.34 -10.26
N LYS A 190 15.75 6.46 -10.64
CA LYS A 190 16.88 7.05 -9.90
C LYS A 190 16.42 7.94 -8.74
N GLU A 191 15.33 8.66 -8.94
CA GLU A 191 14.74 9.56 -7.96
C GLU A 191 13.27 9.22 -7.73
N ALA A 192 12.79 9.37 -6.48
CA ALA A 192 11.42 9.01 -6.11
C ALA A 192 10.35 9.79 -6.89
N SER A 193 10.63 11.04 -7.23
CA SER A 193 9.76 11.92 -8.03
C SER A 193 9.55 11.48 -9.47
N GLU A 194 10.46 10.65 -10.03
CA GLU A 194 10.33 10.10 -11.38
C GLU A 194 9.29 8.97 -11.46
N TYR A 195 8.92 8.38 -10.31
CA TYR A 195 7.98 7.26 -10.30
C TYR A 195 6.54 7.76 -10.20
N ARG A 196 5.86 7.86 -11.34
CA ARG A 196 4.51 8.46 -11.47
C ARG A 196 3.40 7.76 -10.64
N TRP A 197 3.59 6.52 -10.24
CA TRP A 197 2.61 5.75 -9.46
C TRP A 197 2.92 5.76 -7.96
N SER A 198 3.47 6.86 -7.49
CA SER A 198 3.70 7.12 -6.06
C SER A 198 3.24 8.52 -5.69
N SER A 199 3.03 8.76 -4.39
CA SER A 199 2.74 10.10 -3.87
C SER A 199 3.83 11.11 -4.23
N ALA A 200 5.11 10.73 -4.25
CA ALA A 200 6.23 11.59 -4.62
C ALA A 200 6.14 12.04 -6.08
N GLY A 201 5.86 11.13 -7.03
CA GLY A 201 5.71 11.46 -8.46
C GLY A 201 4.39 12.17 -8.76
N TRP A 202 3.32 11.81 -8.05
CA TRP A 202 1.99 12.36 -8.28
C TRP A 202 1.87 13.82 -7.87
N LEU A 203 2.51 14.25 -6.79
CA LEU A 203 2.55 15.65 -6.36
C LEU A 203 3.22 16.55 -7.41
N MET A 204 4.25 16.05 -8.09
CA MET A 204 4.92 16.80 -9.16
C MET A 204 4.02 17.00 -10.40
N THR A 205 3.20 16.01 -10.77
CA THR A 205 2.28 16.13 -11.91
C THR A 205 1.12 17.06 -11.62
N GLN A 206 0.62 17.14 -10.38
CA GLN A 206 -0.43 18.09 -9.99
C GLN A 206 0.08 19.54 -9.91
N GLY A 207 1.32 19.75 -9.48
CA GLY A 207 1.95 21.07 -9.47
C GLY A 207 2.16 21.67 -10.86
N ALA A 208 2.33 20.83 -11.89
CA ALA A 208 2.52 21.25 -13.28
C ALA A 208 1.20 21.61 -14.01
N THR A 209 0.03 21.13 -13.50
CA THR A 209 -1.29 21.39 -14.11
C THR A 209 -2.11 22.44 -13.36
N GLY A 210 -1.60 23.00 -12.28
CA GLY A 210 -2.27 23.98 -11.42
C GLY A 210 -2.21 25.42 -11.93
N GLY A 211 -2.45 25.66 -13.23
CA GLY A 211 -2.89 26.94 -13.72
C GLY A 211 -4.38 27.10 -13.42
N SER A 212 -4.72 27.91 -12.42
CA SER A 212 -6.10 28.22 -12.04
C SER A 212 -6.83 28.86 -13.24
N PRO A 213 -8.05 28.40 -13.62
CA PRO A 213 -8.84 29.07 -14.67
C PRO A 213 -9.61 30.31 -14.16
N ALA A 214 -9.06 31.03 -13.19
CA ALA A 214 -9.73 32.15 -12.55
C ALA A 214 -9.13 33.52 -12.91
N ASP A 215 -8.51 33.66 -14.09
CA ASP A 215 -8.11 35.03 -14.59
C ASP A 215 -8.36 35.17 -16.08
N GLN A 216 -9.62 35.00 -16.50
CA GLN A 216 -10.10 35.55 -17.76
C GLN A 216 -10.91 36.79 -17.44
N GLY A 217 -10.22 37.92 -17.57
CA GLY A 217 -10.69 39.25 -17.28
C GLY A 217 -12.04 39.59 -17.87
N VAL A 218 -12.90 40.09 -17.01
CA VAL A 218 -14.08 40.89 -17.34
C VAL A 218 -13.59 42.17 -18.04
N ARG A 219 -13.84 42.27 -19.35
CA ARG A 219 -13.69 43.54 -20.06
C ARG A 219 -14.82 44.49 -19.62
N PRO A 220 -14.54 45.71 -19.21
CA PRO A 220 -15.59 46.71 -18.99
C PRO A 220 -16.18 47.14 -20.34
N THR A 221 -17.47 46.97 -20.49
CA THR A 221 -18.24 47.55 -21.59
C THR A 221 -18.38 49.04 -21.32
N SER A 222 -17.72 49.90 -22.12
CA SER A 222 -17.95 51.33 -22.13
C SER A 222 -19.27 51.62 -22.84
N ALA A 223 -20.16 52.31 -22.14
CA ALA A 223 -21.36 52.92 -22.70
C ALA A 223 -21.00 54.23 -23.41
N VAL A 224 -21.55 54.41 -24.59
CA VAL A 224 -22.04 55.68 -25.13
C VAL A 224 -23.39 55.41 -25.77
#